data_e580d9ba106bdacb12d3394bc74326eb
#
_entry.id   e580d9ba106bdacb12d3394bc74326eb
#
_cell.length_a   1.000
_cell.length_b   1.000
_cell.length_c   1.000
_cell.angle_alpha   90.00
_cell.angle_beta   90.00
_cell.angle_gamma   90.00
#
_symmetry.space_group_name_H-M   'P 1'
#
loop_
_entity.id
_entity.type
_entity.pdbx_description
1 polymer ?
#
loop_
_entity_poly.entity_id
_entity_poly.type
_entity_poly.pdbx_seq_one_letter_code
_entity_poly.pdbx_strand_id
1 'polypeptide(L)'
;VPTGIMDQFASLNGSADGPIRLNCKSLEFTPVLAHTPGYSWLLVNSMVTHELGSSEYPVRVRECAEALAAIRKVHPDVPCLSLATKDQLNSVVGQLNETTFRRADYVISENARVHAMETALTRSDATAAGILLNATHAGLRDDFAVSCTEVDFLQQEAVTRFPETVMGARIMGGGFGGCTIN
;
A
#
# COMPACT_ATOMS: atom_id res chain seq x y z
N VAL A 1 -0.07 4.54 -20.50
CA VAL A 1 0.15 3.56 -19.42
C VAL A 1 -0.75 3.95 -18.29
N PRO A 2 -1.61 3.05 -17.76
CA PRO A 2 -2.41 3.37 -16.59
C PRO A 2 -1.47 3.60 -15.39
N THR A 3 -1.44 4.83 -14.89
CA THR A 3 -0.69 5.21 -13.69
C THR A 3 -1.66 5.49 -12.56
N GLY A 4 -1.21 5.27 -11.30
CA GLY A 4 -1.95 5.73 -10.13
C GLY A 4 -2.06 7.26 -10.10
N ILE A 5 -3.03 7.75 -9.33
CA ILE A 5 -3.31 9.20 -9.23
C ILE A 5 -2.62 9.87 -8.02
N MET A 6 -1.83 9.10 -7.25
CA MET A 6 -1.28 9.53 -5.96
C MET A 6 -0.48 10.85 -6.08
N ASP A 7 0.49 10.89 -6.99
CA ASP A 7 1.42 12.01 -7.09
C ASP A 7 0.72 13.28 -7.57
N GLN A 8 -0.12 13.17 -8.60
CA GLN A 8 -0.90 14.28 -9.12
C GLN A 8 -1.90 14.80 -8.08
N PHE A 9 -2.57 13.87 -7.38
CA PHE A 9 -3.55 14.23 -6.37
C PHE A 9 -2.88 14.90 -5.17
N ALA A 10 -1.77 14.36 -4.68
CA ALA A 10 -1.01 14.94 -3.57
C ALA A 10 -0.45 16.32 -3.93
N SER A 11 0.03 16.52 -5.17
CA SER A 11 0.54 17.82 -5.63
C SER A 11 -0.53 18.89 -5.67
N LEU A 12 -1.78 18.53 -5.95
CA LEU A 12 -2.90 19.47 -6.05
C LEU A 12 -3.61 19.74 -4.72
N ASN A 13 -3.66 18.75 -3.83
CA ASN A 13 -4.51 18.78 -2.64
C ASN A 13 -3.71 18.62 -1.32
N GLY A 14 -2.41 18.38 -1.39
CA GLY A 14 -1.55 18.27 -0.21
C GLY A 14 -1.41 19.60 0.51
N SER A 15 -1.30 19.56 1.83
CA SER A 15 -1.04 20.73 2.67
C SER A 15 0.09 20.41 3.66
N ALA A 16 0.60 21.48 4.31
CA ALA A 16 1.58 21.32 5.38
C ALA A 16 0.98 20.77 6.68
N ASP A 17 -0.35 20.67 6.76
CA ASP A 17 -1.05 20.29 8.01
C ASP A 17 -1.04 18.78 8.26
N GLY A 18 -0.69 17.97 7.27
CA GLY A 18 -0.60 16.52 7.41
C GLY A 18 -0.95 15.74 6.15
N PRO A 19 -0.94 14.40 6.25
CA PRO A 19 -1.31 13.54 5.15
C PRO A 19 -2.81 13.60 4.85
N ILE A 20 -3.18 13.12 3.67
CA ILE A 20 -4.57 13.00 3.24
C ILE A 20 -4.92 11.52 3.03
N ARG A 21 -6.13 11.12 3.42
CA ARG A 21 -6.72 9.85 3.04
C ARG A 21 -7.59 10.05 1.82
N LEU A 22 -7.23 9.42 0.72
CA LEU A 22 -7.94 9.52 -0.55
C LEU A 22 -8.76 8.26 -0.83
N ASN A 23 -10.05 8.44 -1.14
CA ASN A 23 -10.85 7.40 -1.78
C ASN A 23 -10.62 7.44 -3.29
N CYS A 24 -9.81 6.54 -3.83
CA CYS A 24 -9.46 6.53 -5.25
C CYS A 24 -10.65 6.27 -6.20
N LYS A 25 -11.80 5.83 -5.68
CA LYS A 25 -13.01 5.60 -6.48
C LYS A 25 -13.87 6.84 -6.61
N SER A 26 -14.17 7.52 -5.49
CA SER A 26 -15.00 8.74 -5.47
C SER A 26 -14.19 10.02 -5.65
N LEU A 27 -12.87 9.96 -5.47
CA LEU A 27 -11.93 11.09 -5.39
C LEU A 27 -12.18 12.02 -4.20
N GLU A 28 -13.02 11.60 -3.27
CA GLU A 28 -13.17 12.30 -2.00
C GLU A 28 -11.94 12.06 -1.12
N PHE A 29 -11.51 13.09 -0.43
CA PHE A 29 -10.40 12.96 0.48
C PHE A 29 -10.68 13.61 1.83
N THR A 30 -9.97 13.13 2.84
CA THR A 30 -10.06 13.62 4.22
C THR A 30 -8.65 13.96 4.69
N PRO A 31 -8.39 15.20 5.17
CA PRO A 31 -7.16 15.51 5.88
C PRO A 31 -7.04 14.64 7.14
N VAL A 32 -5.87 14.09 7.38
CA VAL A 32 -5.58 13.29 8.57
C VAL A 32 -4.74 14.12 9.52
N LEU A 33 -5.24 14.34 10.72
CA LEU A 33 -4.46 14.99 11.77
C LEU A 33 -3.35 14.04 12.22
N ALA A 34 -2.16 14.23 11.66
CA ALA A 34 -1.00 13.44 12.01
C ALA A 34 -0.09 14.26 12.93
N HIS A 35 -0.22 14.02 14.22
CA HIS A 35 0.67 14.60 15.21
C HIS A 35 1.58 13.50 15.75
N THR A 36 2.86 13.54 15.37
CA THR A 36 3.86 12.54 15.80
C THR A 36 4.98 13.23 16.58
N PRO A 37 4.72 13.68 17.83
CA PRO A 37 5.71 14.42 18.61
C PRO A 37 6.95 13.57 18.85
N GLY A 38 8.12 14.15 18.56
CA GLY A 38 9.40 13.46 18.70
C GLY A 38 9.81 12.58 17.54
N TYR A 39 8.98 12.47 16.49
CA TYR A 39 9.27 11.70 15.27
C TYR A 39 9.18 12.56 14.02
N SER A 40 9.92 12.17 13.02
CA SER A 40 9.90 12.79 11.69
C SER A 40 9.80 11.73 10.61
N TRP A 41 9.16 12.07 9.51
CA TRP A 41 9.12 11.22 8.32
C TRP A 41 10.42 11.40 7.53
N LEU A 42 11.07 10.29 7.18
CA LEU A 42 12.30 10.28 6.41
C LEU A 42 12.10 9.52 5.10
N LEU A 43 12.40 10.16 3.97
CA LEU A 43 12.44 9.51 2.66
C LEU A 43 13.88 9.11 2.35
N VAL A 44 14.08 7.84 2.01
CA VAL A 44 15.38 7.31 1.59
C VAL A 44 15.26 6.79 0.15
N ASN A 45 16.02 7.39 -0.75
CA ASN A 45 16.00 7.01 -2.17
C ASN A 45 16.89 5.78 -2.38
N SER A 46 16.36 4.73 -2.98
CA SER A 46 17.09 3.52 -3.34
C SER A 46 18.06 3.73 -4.53
N MET A 47 17.95 4.85 -5.22
CA MET A 47 18.66 5.15 -6.48
C MET A 47 18.30 4.18 -7.62
N VAL A 48 17.36 3.28 -7.42
CA VAL A 48 16.80 2.44 -8.48
C VAL A 48 15.67 3.18 -9.16
N THR A 49 15.89 3.50 -10.42
CA THR A 49 14.85 4.04 -11.30
C THR A 49 14.19 2.89 -12.03
N HIS A 50 12.87 2.80 -11.95
CA HIS A 50 12.12 1.85 -12.76
C HIS A 50 11.60 2.56 -14.02
N GLU A 51 11.66 1.87 -15.14
CA GLU A 51 10.96 2.30 -16.34
C GLU A 51 9.47 2.03 -16.14
N LEU A 52 8.63 3.07 -16.14
CA LEU A 52 7.16 2.99 -16.04
C LEU A 52 6.51 2.11 -17.14
N GLY A 53 7.28 1.69 -18.11
CA GLY A 53 6.91 0.78 -19.19
C GLY A 53 7.20 -0.69 -18.92
N SER A 54 7.77 -1.06 -17.76
CA SER A 54 8.01 -2.47 -17.45
C SER A 54 6.68 -3.24 -17.44
N SER A 55 6.70 -4.46 -17.95
CA SER A 55 5.52 -5.31 -18.17
C SER A 55 4.81 -5.74 -16.87
N GLU A 56 5.37 -5.47 -15.70
CA GLU A 56 4.91 -6.00 -14.42
C GLU A 56 3.70 -5.27 -13.85
N TYR A 57 3.63 -3.94 -13.91
CA TYR A 57 2.49 -3.20 -13.37
C TYR A 57 1.16 -3.57 -14.08
N PRO A 58 1.09 -3.63 -15.42
CA PRO A 58 -0.09 -4.15 -16.13
C PRO A 58 -0.46 -5.57 -15.73
N VAL A 59 0.51 -6.42 -15.36
CA VAL A 59 0.22 -7.78 -14.85
C VAL A 59 -0.54 -7.70 -13.53
N ARG A 60 -0.10 -6.87 -12.58
CA ARG A 60 -0.82 -6.67 -11.30
C ARG A 60 -2.24 -6.16 -11.49
N VAL A 61 -2.43 -5.21 -12.42
CA VAL A 61 -3.77 -4.70 -12.77
C VAL A 61 -4.66 -5.83 -13.28
N ARG A 62 -4.15 -6.69 -14.16
CA ARG A 62 -4.91 -7.83 -14.71
C ARG A 62 -5.24 -8.85 -13.61
N GLU A 63 -4.28 -9.25 -12.77
CA GLU A 63 -4.49 -10.18 -11.67
C GLU A 63 -5.59 -9.68 -10.71
N CYS A 64 -5.56 -8.40 -10.34
CA CYS A 64 -6.61 -7.78 -9.53
C CYS A 64 -7.98 -7.78 -10.24
N ALA A 65 -8.01 -7.52 -11.54
CA ALA A 65 -9.24 -7.54 -12.32
C ALA A 65 -9.84 -8.96 -12.45
N GLU A 66 -9.00 -9.97 -12.61
CA GLU A 66 -9.42 -11.39 -12.63
C GLU A 66 -10.05 -11.80 -11.29
N ALA A 67 -9.43 -11.44 -10.16
CA ALA A 67 -9.99 -11.71 -8.85
C ALA A 67 -11.35 -11.02 -8.64
N LEU A 68 -11.45 -9.73 -9.00
CA LEU A 68 -12.72 -9.01 -8.91
C LEU A 68 -13.80 -9.62 -9.81
N ALA A 69 -13.44 -10.06 -11.01
CA ALA A 69 -14.38 -10.71 -11.92
C ALA A 69 -14.90 -12.03 -11.35
N ALA A 70 -14.04 -12.83 -10.69
CA ALA A 70 -14.46 -14.04 -9.99
C ALA A 70 -15.41 -13.73 -8.83
N ILE A 71 -15.05 -12.75 -7.99
CA ILE A 71 -15.89 -12.31 -6.86
C ILE A 71 -17.27 -11.87 -7.36
N ARG A 72 -17.34 -11.08 -8.42
CA ARG A 72 -18.61 -10.55 -8.98
C ARG A 72 -19.54 -11.61 -9.55
N LYS A 73 -19.05 -12.78 -9.90
CA LYS A 73 -19.92 -13.90 -10.32
C LYS A 73 -20.81 -14.40 -9.17
N VAL A 74 -20.33 -14.30 -7.93
CA VAL A 74 -21.03 -14.75 -6.72
C VAL A 74 -21.62 -13.56 -5.95
N HIS A 75 -20.93 -12.42 -5.98
CA HIS A 75 -21.28 -11.19 -5.27
C HIS A 75 -21.31 -10.00 -6.24
N PRO A 76 -22.36 -9.88 -7.08
CA PRO A 76 -22.41 -8.90 -8.19
C PRO A 76 -22.34 -7.43 -7.73
N ASP A 77 -22.73 -7.15 -6.49
CA ASP A 77 -22.77 -5.79 -5.94
C ASP A 77 -21.40 -5.26 -5.46
N VAL A 78 -20.32 -6.08 -5.51
CA VAL A 78 -18.98 -5.63 -5.11
C VAL A 78 -18.45 -4.61 -6.12
N PRO A 79 -18.26 -3.34 -5.72
CA PRO A 79 -17.99 -2.26 -6.67
C PRO A 79 -16.53 -2.19 -7.13
N CYS A 80 -15.59 -2.67 -6.31
CA CYS A 80 -14.17 -2.76 -6.61
C CYS A 80 -13.49 -3.71 -5.61
N LEU A 81 -12.28 -4.18 -5.94
CA LEU A 81 -11.57 -5.18 -5.15
C LEU A 81 -11.25 -4.70 -3.74
N SER A 82 -10.85 -3.44 -3.56
CA SER A 82 -10.54 -2.88 -2.24
C SER A 82 -11.75 -2.78 -1.28
N LEU A 83 -12.95 -2.90 -1.80
CA LEU A 83 -14.20 -2.93 -1.02
C LEU A 83 -14.79 -4.34 -0.88
N ALA A 84 -14.14 -5.36 -1.44
CA ALA A 84 -14.48 -6.74 -1.17
C ALA A 84 -14.07 -7.13 0.26
N THR A 85 -14.74 -8.14 0.81
CA THR A 85 -14.36 -8.73 2.10
C THR A 85 -13.51 -9.98 1.91
N LYS A 86 -12.80 -10.39 2.97
CA LYS A 86 -12.07 -11.67 2.99
C LYS A 86 -12.99 -12.86 2.72
N ASP A 87 -14.20 -12.84 3.27
CA ASP A 87 -15.16 -13.92 3.08
C ASP A 87 -15.62 -14.01 1.61
N GLN A 88 -15.84 -12.87 0.95
CA GLN A 88 -16.15 -12.83 -0.47
C GLN A 88 -15.02 -13.35 -1.33
N LEU A 89 -13.76 -13.02 -1.01
CA LEU A 89 -12.59 -13.58 -1.69
C LEU A 89 -12.47 -15.09 -1.44
N ASN A 90 -12.63 -15.54 -0.20
CA ASN A 90 -12.57 -16.95 0.16
C ASN A 90 -13.65 -17.79 -0.54
N SER A 91 -14.84 -17.22 -0.77
CA SER A 91 -15.93 -17.92 -1.46
C SER A 91 -15.59 -18.31 -2.91
N VAL A 92 -14.56 -17.70 -3.49
CA VAL A 92 -14.13 -17.95 -4.88
C VAL A 92 -12.71 -18.52 -4.98
N VAL A 93 -12.11 -18.97 -3.86
CA VAL A 93 -10.74 -19.48 -3.82
C VAL A 93 -10.47 -20.57 -4.87
N GLY A 94 -11.42 -21.49 -5.08
CA GLY A 94 -11.32 -22.56 -6.08
C GLY A 94 -11.39 -22.09 -7.55
N GLN A 95 -11.69 -20.81 -7.80
CA GLN A 95 -11.77 -20.23 -9.14
C GLN A 95 -10.52 -19.40 -9.49
N LEU A 96 -9.61 -19.20 -8.54
CA LEU A 96 -8.41 -18.37 -8.66
C LEU A 96 -7.15 -19.24 -8.55
N ASN A 97 -6.11 -18.89 -9.29
CA ASN A 97 -4.80 -19.43 -8.99
C ASN A 97 -4.25 -18.76 -7.70
N GLU A 98 -3.27 -19.40 -7.09
CA GLU A 98 -2.67 -18.95 -5.82
C GLU A 98 -2.13 -17.50 -5.91
N THR A 99 -1.48 -17.16 -7.01
CA THR A 99 -0.92 -15.82 -7.21
C THR A 99 -2.02 -14.76 -7.25
N THR A 100 -3.04 -14.94 -8.06
CA THR A 100 -4.18 -14.02 -8.17
C THR A 100 -4.91 -13.88 -6.84
N PHE A 101 -5.08 -14.98 -6.10
CA PHE A 101 -5.67 -14.94 -4.75
C PHE A 101 -4.83 -14.10 -3.79
N ARG A 102 -3.51 -14.31 -3.73
CA ARG A 102 -2.59 -13.54 -2.87
C ARG A 102 -2.61 -12.05 -3.19
N ARG A 103 -2.62 -11.67 -4.49
CA ARG A 103 -2.73 -10.26 -4.91
C ARG A 103 -4.02 -9.63 -4.39
N ALA A 104 -5.14 -10.33 -4.53
CA ALA A 104 -6.44 -9.86 -4.08
C ALA A 104 -6.51 -9.74 -2.56
N ASP A 105 -6.01 -10.74 -1.84
CA ASP A 105 -5.95 -10.74 -0.38
C ASP A 105 -5.12 -9.57 0.17
N TYR A 106 -4.00 -9.28 -0.48
CA TYR A 106 -3.19 -8.11 -0.17
C TYR A 106 -3.99 -6.81 -0.33
N VAL A 107 -4.64 -6.60 -1.47
CA VAL A 107 -5.40 -5.36 -1.74
C VAL A 107 -6.51 -5.14 -0.71
N ILE A 108 -7.25 -6.20 -0.36
CA ILE A 108 -8.31 -6.14 0.65
C ILE A 108 -7.73 -5.81 2.03
N SER A 109 -6.61 -6.45 2.39
CA SER A 109 -5.92 -6.24 3.66
C SER A 109 -5.35 -4.84 3.76
N GLU A 110 -4.77 -4.32 2.66
CA GLU A 110 -4.15 -3.00 2.62
C GLU A 110 -5.17 -1.88 2.81
N ASN A 111 -6.37 -2.04 2.25
CA ASN A 111 -7.44 -1.07 2.48
C ASN A 111 -7.81 -0.96 3.98
N ALA A 112 -7.83 -2.07 4.70
CA ALA A 112 -8.02 -2.06 6.15
C ALA A 112 -6.84 -1.39 6.89
N ARG A 113 -5.58 -1.61 6.42
CA ARG A 113 -4.39 -0.97 6.99
C ARG A 113 -4.39 0.55 6.83
N VAL A 114 -4.94 1.09 5.74
CA VAL A 114 -5.10 2.54 5.55
C VAL A 114 -5.96 3.14 6.68
N HIS A 115 -7.07 2.53 7.03
CA HIS A 115 -7.92 3.00 8.13
C HIS A 115 -7.24 2.86 9.51
N ALA A 116 -6.50 1.77 9.70
CA ALA A 116 -5.70 1.59 10.92
C ALA A 116 -4.60 2.64 11.04
N MET A 117 -3.93 3.00 9.93
CA MET A 117 -2.91 4.04 9.89
C MET A 117 -3.51 5.42 10.25
N GLU A 118 -4.65 5.77 9.67
CA GLU A 118 -5.38 7.00 10.03
C GLU A 118 -5.64 7.06 11.54
N THR A 119 -6.09 5.96 12.13
CA THR A 119 -6.33 5.85 13.56
C THR A 119 -5.05 6.01 14.38
N ALA A 120 -3.97 5.35 13.99
CA ALA A 120 -2.68 5.44 14.68
C ALA A 120 -2.13 6.88 14.66
N LEU A 121 -2.16 7.54 13.50
CA LEU A 121 -1.69 8.92 13.34
C LEU A 121 -2.52 9.91 14.16
N THR A 122 -3.85 9.77 14.15
CA THR A 122 -4.76 10.64 14.92
C THR A 122 -4.55 10.49 16.44
N ARG A 123 -4.12 9.31 16.89
CA ARG A 123 -3.80 9.03 18.30
C ARG A 123 -2.36 9.32 18.68
N SER A 124 -1.53 9.82 17.76
CA SER A 124 -0.10 10.00 17.94
C SER A 124 0.64 8.70 18.33
N ASP A 125 0.15 7.56 17.86
CA ASP A 125 0.73 6.24 18.13
C ASP A 125 1.76 5.89 17.03
N ALA A 126 2.98 6.39 17.20
CA ALA A 126 4.08 6.13 16.27
C ALA A 126 4.45 4.65 16.19
N THR A 127 4.32 3.91 17.29
CA THR A 127 4.61 2.46 17.32
C THR A 127 3.61 1.70 16.45
N ALA A 128 2.32 1.96 16.61
CA ALA A 128 1.31 1.34 15.75
C ALA A 128 1.49 1.72 14.28
N ALA A 129 1.80 2.99 13.99
CA ALA A 129 2.09 3.44 12.63
C ALA A 129 3.29 2.69 12.03
N GLY A 130 4.37 2.52 12.79
CA GLY A 130 5.56 1.76 12.37
C GLY A 130 5.25 0.29 12.06
N ILE A 131 4.47 -0.38 12.91
CA ILE A 131 4.02 -1.77 12.68
C ILE A 131 3.24 -1.87 11.36
N LEU A 132 2.35 -0.91 11.08
CA LEU A 132 1.56 -0.88 9.85
C LEU A 132 2.44 -0.63 8.62
N LEU A 133 3.45 0.25 8.70
CA LEU A 133 4.42 0.46 7.61
C LEU A 133 5.16 -0.85 7.27
N ASN A 134 5.68 -1.54 8.28
CA ASN A 134 6.39 -2.81 8.09
C ASN A 134 5.46 -3.90 7.50
N ALA A 135 4.23 -4.00 7.97
CA ALA A 135 3.25 -4.94 7.43
C ALA A 135 2.87 -4.63 5.97
N THR A 136 2.73 -3.35 5.62
CA THR A 136 2.53 -2.92 4.24
C THR A 136 3.71 -3.28 3.36
N HIS A 137 4.96 -3.06 3.82
CA HIS A 137 6.15 -3.42 3.05
C HIS A 137 6.24 -4.92 2.81
N ALA A 138 6.04 -5.74 3.83
CA ALA A 138 6.02 -7.19 3.71
C ALA A 138 4.98 -7.65 2.67
N GLY A 139 3.77 -7.12 2.73
CA GLY A 139 2.73 -7.44 1.75
C GLY A 139 3.06 -6.98 0.32
N LEU A 140 3.67 -5.81 0.15
CA LEU A 140 4.13 -5.32 -1.16
C LEU A 140 5.24 -6.20 -1.74
N ARG A 141 6.17 -6.69 -0.90
CA ARG A 141 7.26 -7.59 -1.29
C ARG A 141 6.74 -9.00 -1.58
N ASP A 142 6.04 -9.60 -0.62
CA ASP A 142 5.74 -11.04 -0.63
C ASP A 142 4.44 -11.35 -1.36
N ASP A 143 3.36 -10.60 -1.11
CA ASP A 143 2.03 -10.89 -1.62
C ASP A 143 1.70 -10.16 -2.92
N PHE A 144 2.09 -8.90 -3.06
CA PHE A 144 1.85 -8.12 -4.27
C PHE A 144 3.04 -8.17 -5.24
N ALA A 145 4.23 -8.51 -4.76
CA ALA A 145 5.49 -8.68 -5.51
C ALA A 145 5.81 -7.47 -6.40
N VAL A 146 5.91 -6.31 -5.76
CA VAL A 146 6.27 -5.04 -6.42
C VAL A 146 7.50 -4.38 -5.78
N SER A 147 8.21 -5.07 -4.88
CA SER A 147 9.46 -4.57 -4.33
C SER A 147 10.66 -4.96 -5.19
N CYS A 148 11.84 -4.49 -4.81
CA CYS A 148 13.12 -4.89 -5.38
C CYS A 148 14.17 -5.03 -4.28
N THR A 149 15.28 -5.72 -4.59
CA THR A 149 16.34 -6.06 -3.64
C THR A 149 16.90 -4.85 -2.90
N GLU A 150 17.08 -3.73 -3.59
CA GLU A 150 17.67 -2.51 -3.03
C GLU A 150 16.69 -1.83 -2.04
N VAL A 151 15.41 -1.82 -2.36
CA VAL A 151 14.38 -1.27 -1.48
C VAL A 151 14.17 -2.17 -0.27
N ASP A 152 14.16 -3.49 -0.46
CA ASP A 152 14.06 -4.46 0.65
C ASP A 152 15.28 -4.34 1.58
N PHE A 153 16.47 -4.14 1.02
CA PHE A 153 17.69 -3.88 1.79
C PHE A 153 17.57 -2.60 2.63
N LEU A 154 17.11 -1.48 2.03
CA LEU A 154 16.93 -0.22 2.76
C LEU A 154 15.93 -0.37 3.91
N GLN A 155 14.79 -1.02 3.66
CA GLN A 155 13.78 -1.26 4.67
C GLN A 155 14.32 -2.14 5.81
N GLN A 156 14.98 -3.24 5.46
CA GLN A 156 15.56 -4.17 6.42
C GLN A 156 16.63 -3.48 7.29
N GLU A 157 17.57 -2.72 6.66
CA GLU A 157 18.60 -1.98 7.38
C GLU A 157 17.99 -0.93 8.33
N ALA A 158 16.97 -0.20 7.88
CA ALA A 158 16.32 0.81 8.70
C ALA A 158 15.76 0.19 9.99
N VAL A 159 14.99 -0.89 9.89
CA VAL A 159 14.31 -1.49 11.06
C VAL A 159 15.21 -2.36 11.93
N THR A 160 16.30 -2.93 11.37
CA THR A 160 17.20 -3.82 12.15
C THR A 160 18.39 -3.10 12.76
N ARG A 161 18.95 -2.11 12.08
CA ARG A 161 20.11 -1.35 12.63
C ARG A 161 19.72 -0.23 13.58
N PHE A 162 18.49 0.28 13.44
CA PHE A 162 18.03 1.44 14.20
C PHE A 162 16.69 1.17 14.92
N PRO A 163 16.54 0.03 15.63
CA PRO A 163 15.25 -0.38 16.20
C PRO A 163 14.71 0.58 17.27
N GLU A 164 15.60 1.37 17.89
CA GLU A 164 15.23 2.35 18.92
C GLU A 164 14.76 3.69 18.35
N THR A 165 14.98 3.93 17.04
CA THR A 165 14.71 5.24 16.41
C THR A 165 13.83 5.13 15.17
N VAL A 166 13.84 4.01 14.47
CA VAL A 166 12.99 3.76 13.30
C VAL A 166 11.80 2.89 13.70
N MET A 167 10.65 3.50 13.80
CA MET A 167 9.42 2.78 14.17
C MET A 167 8.95 1.81 13.08
N GLY A 168 9.20 2.14 11.82
CA GLY A 168 8.87 1.29 10.68
C GLY A 168 9.30 1.91 9.37
N ALA A 169 9.31 1.09 8.32
CA ALA A 169 9.72 1.50 6.99
C ALA A 169 8.96 0.73 5.90
N ARG A 170 8.66 1.37 4.78
CA ARG A 170 8.06 0.71 3.62
C ARG A 170 8.48 1.36 2.31
N ILE A 171 8.40 0.59 1.23
CA ILE A 171 8.45 1.14 -0.13
C ILE A 171 7.31 2.13 -0.36
N MET A 172 7.55 3.17 -1.14
CA MET A 172 6.58 4.19 -1.52
C MET A 172 6.36 4.20 -3.04
N GLY A 173 5.14 4.53 -3.47
CA GLY A 173 4.79 4.62 -4.89
C GLY A 173 4.41 3.28 -5.52
N GLY A 174 4.65 3.16 -6.83
CA GLY A 174 4.23 2.02 -7.66
C GLY A 174 5.10 0.76 -7.53
N GLY A 175 6.17 0.83 -6.77
CA GLY A 175 7.10 -0.29 -6.59
C GLY A 175 8.24 -0.35 -7.61
N PHE A 176 8.99 -1.45 -7.60
CA PHE A 176 10.13 -1.77 -8.47
C PHE A 176 11.31 -0.78 -8.38
N GLY A 177 11.42 -0.03 -7.31
CA GLY A 177 12.43 0.99 -7.06
C GLY A 177 11.85 2.20 -6.32
N GLY A 178 12.48 3.36 -6.45
CA GLY A 178 12.06 4.61 -5.82
C GLY A 178 12.52 4.73 -4.37
N CYS A 179 11.66 5.26 -3.51
CA CYS A 179 12.02 5.56 -2.12
C CYS A 179 11.38 4.61 -1.11
N THR A 180 12.00 4.52 0.07
CA THR A 180 11.30 4.12 1.28
C THR A 180 10.83 5.35 2.05
N ILE A 181 9.71 5.21 2.77
CA ILE A 181 9.28 6.12 3.82
C ILE A 181 9.50 5.42 5.16
N ASN A 182 10.11 6.15 6.09
CA ASN A 182 10.55 5.65 7.38
C ASN A 182 10.06 6.56 8.48
#